data_b34f5fae637b47dd955245c9f47b9a09
#
_entry.id   b34f5fae637b47dd955245c9f47b9a09
#
_cell.length_a   1.000
_cell.length_b   1.000
_cell.length_c   1.000
_cell.angle_alpha   90.00
_cell.angle_beta   90.00
_cell.angle_gamma   90.00
#
_symmetry.space_group_name_H-M   'P 1'
#
loop_
_entity.id
_entity.type
_entity.pdbx_description
1 polymer ?
#
loop_
_entity_poly.entity_id
_entity_poly.type
_entity_poly.pdbx_seq_one_letter_code
_entity_poly.pdbx_strand_id
1 'polypeptide(L)'
;MTAPLPVIITPNAGDDLTESWVWLRERNPRTADEWLSGIRGTILGLGTMPEAHPMAPASQAFELPIRCALYGRATRWRIYYAVIDGVVQVLHVRHGRRGDWQP
;
A
#
# COMPACT_ATOMS: atom_id res chain seq x y z
N MET A 1 8.67 -23.89 -7.39
CA MET A 1 7.94 -22.64 -7.58
C MET A 1 7.11 -22.35 -6.35
N THR A 2 7.28 -21.19 -5.75
CA THR A 2 6.57 -20.83 -4.52
C THR A 2 5.24 -20.17 -4.88
N ALA A 3 4.15 -20.63 -4.26
CA ALA A 3 2.85 -19.98 -4.43
C ALA A 3 2.89 -18.56 -3.86
N PRO A 4 2.15 -17.60 -4.45
CA PRO A 4 2.03 -16.26 -3.89
C PRO A 4 1.44 -16.31 -2.47
N LEU A 5 1.92 -15.42 -1.60
CA LEU A 5 1.35 -15.26 -0.27
C LEU A 5 -0.03 -14.60 -0.35
N PRO A 6 -0.95 -14.94 0.56
CA PRO A 6 -2.19 -14.19 0.66
C PRO A 6 -1.91 -12.74 1.07
N VAL A 7 -2.76 -11.83 0.61
CA VAL A 7 -2.66 -10.40 0.89
C VAL A 7 -3.91 -9.93 1.61
N ILE A 8 -3.75 -9.30 2.76
CA ILE A 8 -4.84 -8.72 3.54
C ILE A 8 -4.68 -7.20 3.58
N ILE A 9 -5.77 -6.49 3.29
CA ILE A 9 -5.85 -5.05 3.48
C ILE A 9 -6.41 -4.82 4.88
N THR A 10 -5.57 -4.29 5.79
CA THR A 10 -6.01 -4.00 7.15
C THR A 10 -7.08 -2.90 7.15
N PRO A 11 -7.88 -2.77 8.24
CA PRO A 11 -8.88 -1.71 8.34
C PRO A 11 -8.31 -0.31 8.11
N ASN A 12 -7.15 0.00 8.65
CA ASN A 12 -6.51 1.31 8.45
C ASN A 12 -6.18 1.57 6.98
N ALA A 13 -5.61 0.57 6.29
CA ALA A 13 -5.32 0.70 4.87
C ALA A 13 -6.61 0.81 4.03
N GLY A 14 -7.65 0.07 4.41
CA GLY A 14 -8.96 0.16 3.77
C GLY A 14 -9.56 1.55 3.90
N ASP A 15 -9.46 2.16 5.08
CA ASP A 15 -9.90 3.53 5.31
C ASP A 15 -9.11 4.52 4.48
N ASP A 16 -7.79 4.35 4.41
CA ASP A 16 -6.91 5.19 3.57
C ASP A 16 -7.34 5.15 2.11
N LEU A 17 -7.62 3.95 1.59
CA LEU A 17 -8.07 3.77 0.20
C LEU A 17 -9.42 4.45 -0.04
N THR A 18 -10.35 4.30 0.88
CA THR A 18 -11.68 4.90 0.77
C THR A 18 -11.60 6.42 0.80
N GLU A 19 -10.85 6.99 1.74
CA GLU A 19 -10.69 8.45 1.85
C GLU A 19 -10.04 9.02 0.59
N SER A 20 -9.01 8.36 0.08
CA SER A 20 -8.31 8.81 -1.13
C SER A 20 -9.21 8.72 -2.36
N TRP A 21 -10.00 7.65 -2.48
CA TRP A 21 -10.95 7.48 -3.57
C TRP A 21 -12.04 8.56 -3.55
N VAL A 22 -12.61 8.87 -2.37
CA VAL A 22 -13.61 9.93 -2.22
C VAL A 22 -13.03 11.27 -2.64
N TRP A 23 -11.82 11.57 -2.18
CA TRP A 23 -11.14 12.82 -2.53
C TRP A 23 -10.91 12.95 -4.04
N LEU A 24 -10.44 11.88 -4.68
CA LEU A 24 -10.23 11.85 -6.12
C LEU A 24 -11.55 11.95 -6.90
N ARG A 25 -12.58 11.25 -6.42
CA ARG A 25 -13.90 11.22 -7.06
C ARG A 25 -14.55 12.60 -7.13
N GLU A 26 -14.38 13.40 -6.10
CA GLU A 26 -14.89 14.77 -6.08
C GLU A 26 -14.29 15.63 -7.20
N ARG A 27 -13.11 15.27 -7.68
CA ARG A 27 -12.40 15.99 -8.75
C ARG A 27 -12.67 15.38 -10.11
N ASN A 28 -12.56 14.07 -10.22
CA ASN A 28 -12.78 13.32 -11.46
C ASN A 28 -13.15 11.88 -11.15
N PRO A 29 -14.45 11.51 -11.28
CA PRO A 29 -14.90 10.13 -10.94
C PRO A 29 -14.19 9.04 -11.73
N ARG A 30 -13.93 9.28 -13.02
CA ARG A 30 -13.24 8.28 -13.86
C ARG A 30 -11.81 8.03 -13.39
N THR A 31 -11.08 9.09 -13.08
CA THR A 31 -9.72 8.99 -12.55
C THR A 31 -9.70 8.26 -11.22
N ALA A 32 -10.69 8.50 -10.35
CA ALA A 32 -10.80 7.82 -9.06
C ALA A 32 -10.95 6.32 -9.23
N ASP A 33 -11.82 5.88 -10.12
CA ASP A 33 -12.07 4.45 -10.38
C ASP A 33 -10.85 3.77 -11.00
N GLU A 34 -10.18 4.42 -11.93
CA GLU A 34 -8.95 3.92 -12.55
C GLU A 34 -7.83 3.79 -11.50
N TRP A 35 -7.71 4.79 -10.64
CA TRP A 35 -6.72 4.77 -9.55
C TRP A 35 -6.98 3.61 -8.59
N LEU A 36 -8.22 3.43 -8.16
CA LEU A 36 -8.58 2.38 -7.22
C LEU A 36 -8.31 0.99 -7.78
N SER A 37 -8.68 0.76 -9.03
CA SER A 37 -8.43 -0.49 -9.73
C SER A 37 -6.92 -0.77 -9.85
N GLY A 38 -6.15 0.23 -10.25
CA GLY A 38 -4.71 0.10 -10.42
C GLY A 38 -3.97 -0.17 -9.12
N ILE A 39 -4.29 0.59 -8.05
CA ILE A 39 -3.61 0.42 -6.77
C ILE A 39 -3.96 -0.93 -6.13
N ARG A 40 -5.20 -1.40 -6.28
CA ARG A 40 -5.59 -2.73 -5.82
C ARG A 40 -4.82 -3.83 -6.52
N GLY A 41 -4.61 -3.70 -7.83
CA GLY A 41 -3.80 -4.64 -8.60
C GLY A 41 -2.36 -4.70 -8.09
N THR A 42 -1.77 -3.55 -7.81
CA THR A 42 -0.43 -3.46 -7.22
C THR A 42 -0.38 -4.11 -5.84
N ILE A 43 -1.37 -3.86 -5.00
CA ILE A 43 -1.48 -4.45 -3.66
C ILE A 43 -1.55 -5.98 -3.75
N LEU A 44 -2.43 -6.51 -4.58
CA LEU A 44 -2.57 -7.96 -4.74
C LEU A 44 -1.29 -8.62 -5.27
N GLY A 45 -0.53 -7.90 -6.08
CA GLY A 45 0.75 -8.38 -6.60
C GLY A 45 1.86 -8.49 -5.56
N LEU A 46 1.71 -7.87 -4.38
CA LEU A 46 2.73 -7.92 -3.32
C LEU A 46 2.98 -9.32 -2.79
N GLY A 47 2.01 -10.21 -2.91
CA GLY A 47 2.15 -11.60 -2.48
C GLY A 47 3.13 -12.41 -3.33
N THR A 48 3.39 -11.99 -4.57
CA THR A 48 4.26 -12.74 -5.49
C THR A 48 5.75 -12.54 -5.16
N MET A 49 6.15 -11.29 -4.86
CA MET A 49 7.53 -10.96 -4.50
C MET A 49 7.52 -9.99 -3.32
N PRO A 50 7.16 -10.48 -2.12
CA PRO A 50 6.95 -9.58 -0.98
C PRO A 50 8.22 -8.86 -0.51
N GLU A 51 9.39 -9.37 -0.83
CA GLU A 51 10.66 -8.77 -0.42
C GLU A 51 11.29 -7.89 -1.49
N ALA A 52 10.61 -7.66 -2.61
CA ALA A 52 11.16 -6.90 -3.74
C ALA A 52 11.21 -5.38 -3.48
N HIS A 53 10.47 -4.89 -2.51
CA HIS A 53 10.40 -3.46 -2.21
C HIS A 53 11.27 -3.07 -1.02
N PRO A 54 11.79 -1.83 -0.97
CA PRO A 54 12.71 -1.43 0.10
C PRO A 54 12.02 -1.33 1.46
N MET A 55 12.82 -1.43 2.51
CA MET A 55 12.37 -1.21 3.88
C MET A 55 12.00 0.26 4.06
N ALA A 56 10.90 0.50 4.75
CA ALA A 56 10.46 1.85 5.10
C ALA A 56 11.12 2.31 6.42
N PRO A 57 11.29 3.64 6.62
CA PRO A 57 11.77 4.17 7.91
C PRO A 57 10.92 3.74 9.10
N ALA A 58 9.62 3.55 8.91
CA ALA A 58 8.70 3.08 9.94
C ALA A 58 9.11 1.74 10.56
N SER A 59 9.92 0.92 9.85
CA SER A 59 10.40 -0.37 10.37
C SER A 59 11.10 -0.23 11.71
N GLN A 60 11.91 0.81 11.88
CA GLN A 60 12.65 1.02 13.13
C GLN A 60 11.71 1.40 14.27
N ALA A 61 10.74 2.27 13.99
CA ALA A 61 9.82 2.76 15.01
C ALA A 61 8.88 1.67 15.53
N PHE A 62 8.47 0.74 14.66
CA PHE A 62 7.55 -0.33 15.03
C PHE A 62 8.23 -1.66 15.37
N GLU A 63 9.55 -1.71 15.30
CA GLU A 63 10.33 -2.94 15.54
C GLU A 63 9.82 -4.12 14.70
N LEU A 64 9.39 -3.83 13.48
CA LEU A 64 8.79 -4.78 12.55
C LEU A 64 9.28 -4.47 11.13
N PRO A 65 9.71 -5.46 10.35
CA PRO A 65 10.09 -5.22 8.96
C PRO A 65 8.90 -4.70 8.15
N ILE A 66 8.86 -3.39 7.90
CA ILE A 66 7.85 -2.74 7.09
C ILE A 66 8.48 -2.29 5.79
N ARG A 67 7.89 -2.69 4.67
CA ARG A 67 8.33 -2.30 3.34
C ARG A 67 7.39 -1.29 2.73
N CYS A 68 7.88 -0.55 1.74
CA CYS A 68 7.10 0.44 1.02
C CYS A 68 7.13 0.15 -0.48
N ALA A 69 5.97 -0.16 -1.04
CA ALA A 69 5.79 -0.26 -2.47
C ALA A 69 5.24 1.07 -3.00
N LEU A 70 5.61 1.42 -4.22
CA LEU A 70 5.22 2.68 -4.83
C LEU A 70 4.21 2.45 -5.95
N TYR A 71 3.21 3.32 -6.06
CA TYR A 71 2.20 3.25 -7.10
C TYR A 71 1.95 4.63 -7.71
N GLY A 72 1.77 4.65 -9.04
CA GLY A 72 1.41 5.84 -9.80
C GLY A 72 2.60 6.58 -10.37
N ARG A 73 2.30 7.57 -11.20
CA ARG A 73 3.32 8.39 -11.85
C ARG A 73 4.08 9.18 -10.79
N ALA A 74 5.40 9.25 -10.97
CA ALA A 74 6.31 9.89 -10.02
C ALA A 74 6.18 9.29 -8.61
N THR A 75 5.73 8.03 -8.52
CA THR A 75 5.67 7.28 -7.26
C THR A 75 4.93 8.03 -6.15
N ARG A 76 3.78 8.63 -6.51
CA ARG A 76 3.03 9.50 -5.61
C ARG A 76 2.37 8.79 -4.44
N TRP A 77 2.07 7.49 -4.57
CA TRP A 77 1.36 6.72 -3.56
C TRP A 77 2.29 5.69 -2.96
N ARG A 78 2.30 5.61 -1.63
CA ARG A 78 3.12 4.68 -0.86
C ARG A 78 2.22 3.66 -0.19
N ILE A 79 2.54 2.38 -0.41
CA ILE A 79 1.83 1.25 0.17
C ILE A 79 2.76 0.63 1.20
N TYR A 80 2.43 0.78 2.48
CA TYR A 80 3.21 0.22 3.58
C TYR A 80 2.66 -1.14 3.95
N TYR A 81 3.52 -2.15 3.97
CA TYR A 81 3.10 -3.51 4.26
C TYR A 81 4.18 -4.28 5.03
N ALA A 82 3.76 -5.33 5.72
CA ALA A 82 4.64 -6.27 6.40
C ALA A 82 4.19 -7.69 6.10
N VAL A 83 5.13 -8.62 6.12
CA VAL A 83 4.80 -10.05 6.01
C VAL A 83 4.80 -10.61 7.43
N ILE A 84 3.64 -11.06 7.87
CA ILE A 84 3.43 -11.58 9.22
C ILE A 84 2.81 -12.97 9.09
N ASP A 85 3.50 -14.00 9.61
CA ASP A 85 3.04 -15.39 9.57
C ASP A 85 2.65 -15.86 8.15
N GLY A 86 3.46 -15.49 7.16
CA GLY A 86 3.23 -15.88 5.76
C GLY A 86 2.09 -15.14 5.06
N VAL A 87 1.63 -14.03 5.63
CA VAL A 87 0.57 -13.21 5.06
C VAL A 87 1.09 -11.79 4.87
N VAL A 88 0.89 -11.24 3.66
CA VAL A 88 1.17 -9.81 3.40
C VAL A 88 0.04 -9.01 4.02
N GLN A 89 0.37 -8.16 4.98
CA GLN A 89 -0.59 -7.26 5.60
C GLN A 89 -0.30 -5.83 5.16
N VAL A 90 -1.22 -5.23 4.43
CA VAL A 90 -1.12 -3.83 4.00
C VAL A 90 -1.58 -2.96 5.16
N LEU A 91 -0.67 -2.15 5.71
CA LEU A 91 -0.87 -1.41 6.94
C LEU A 91 -1.43 -0.02 6.70
N HIS A 92 -0.88 0.69 5.72
CA HIS A 92 -1.32 2.04 5.34
C HIS A 92 -1.07 2.30 3.86
N VAL A 93 -1.87 3.20 3.29
CA VAL A 93 -1.68 3.73 1.94
C VAL A 93 -1.67 5.25 2.06
N ARG A 94 -0.59 5.91 1.63
CA ARG A 94 -0.44 7.35 1.79
C ARG A 94 0.06 8.00 0.51
N HIS A 95 -0.43 9.22 0.25
CA HIS A 95 0.13 10.06 -0.80
C HIS A 95 1.52 10.55 -0.37
N GLY A 96 2.47 10.58 -1.31
CA GLY A 96 3.85 10.98 -1.02
C GLY A 96 4.00 12.38 -0.43
N ARG A 97 3.05 13.27 -0.70
CA ARG A 97 3.06 14.63 -0.12
C ARG A 97 2.88 14.66 1.39
N ARG A 98 2.36 13.58 1.99
CA ARG A 98 2.20 13.49 3.44
C ARG A 98 3.47 13.05 4.16
N GLY A 99 4.57 12.84 3.41
CA GLY A 99 5.81 12.34 3.97
C GLY A 99 5.71 10.87 4.38
N ASP A 100 6.77 10.37 5.05
CA ASP A 100 6.80 8.99 5.51
C ASP A 100 5.83 8.76 6.68
N TRP A 101 5.22 7.59 6.69
CA TRP A 101 4.39 7.16 7.79
C TRP A 101 5.26 6.90 9.03
N GLN A 102 4.89 7.53 10.13
CA GLN A 102 5.53 7.35 11.43
C GLN A 102 4.46 7.19 12.52
N PRO A 103 4.79 6.46 13.60
CA PRO A 103 3.85 6.29 14.71
C PRO A 103 3.56 7.60 15.44
#